data_bafc6770bcd7d2a81193e824592d8593
#
_entry.id   bafc6770bcd7d2a81193e824592d8593
#
_cell.length_a   1.000
_cell.length_b   1.000
_cell.length_c   1.000
_cell.angle_alpha   90.00
_cell.angle_beta   90.00
_cell.angle_gamma   90.00
#
_symmetry.space_group_name_H-M   'P 1'
#
loop_
_entity.id
_entity.type
_entity.pdbx_description
1 polymer ?
#
loop_
_entity_poly.entity_id
_entity_poly.type
_entity_poly.pdbx_seq_one_letter_code
_entity_poly.pdbx_strand_id
1 'polypeptide(L)'
;MKNIFKLMALFAFVLCFASCDDDEDTVLPTLPVTAANLNGVWQLAEWNGQPLAEGTYCYIKFNRKELTFEMYQKFDSMYARCITGSFKIKNDPYLGYVLSGDYDFGNGEWNHDYIVTDLQESGSMVWTAKDDDSDVSKYVRCDKVPDEIIAEVKVDE
;
A
#
# COMPACT_ATOMS: atom_id res chain seq x y z
N MET A 1 30.84 -17.87 62.32
CA MET A 1 31.54 -17.64 61.08
C MET A 1 30.85 -18.42 59.94
N LYS A 2 29.65 -18.03 59.58
CA LYS A 2 28.86 -18.75 58.55
C LYS A 2 27.90 -17.80 57.83
N ASN A 3 28.35 -16.65 57.36
CA ASN A 3 27.44 -15.78 56.57
C ASN A 3 28.14 -14.85 55.60
N ILE A 4 29.42 -15.09 55.25
CA ILE A 4 30.16 -14.22 54.37
C ILE A 4 30.16 -14.74 52.90
N PHE A 5 29.77 -15.99 52.65
CA PHE A 5 29.82 -16.59 51.32
C PHE A 5 28.53 -16.45 50.50
N LYS A 6 27.50 -15.75 50.99
CA LYS A 6 26.26 -15.56 50.23
C LYS A 6 26.08 -14.19 49.57
N LEU A 7 27.07 -13.29 49.71
CA LEU A 7 26.96 -11.93 49.19
C LEU A 7 27.83 -11.67 47.93
N MET A 8 28.48 -12.70 47.41
CA MET A 8 29.39 -12.54 46.29
C MET A 8 28.92 -13.20 44.97
N ALA A 9 27.68 -13.67 44.93
CA ALA A 9 27.10 -14.29 43.75
C ALA A 9 26.03 -13.43 43.04
N LEU A 10 25.89 -12.14 43.40
CA LEU A 10 24.83 -11.27 42.84
C LEU A 10 25.39 -10.08 42.03
N PHE A 11 26.65 -10.11 41.63
CA PHE A 11 27.27 -8.97 40.93
C PHE A 11 27.88 -9.30 39.59
N ALA A 12 27.49 -10.41 38.97
CA ALA A 12 28.03 -10.85 37.68
C ALA A 12 26.95 -11.02 36.59
N PHE A 13 25.86 -10.23 36.64
CA PHE A 13 24.83 -10.37 35.59
C PHE A 13 24.31 -9.02 35.05
N VAL A 14 25.18 -8.03 34.99
CA VAL A 14 24.86 -6.75 34.32
C VAL A 14 26.07 -6.35 33.50
N LEU A 15 26.21 -6.86 32.30
CA LEU A 15 27.03 -6.29 31.21
C LEU A 15 26.95 -7.19 29.96
N CYS A 16 25.79 -7.30 29.34
CA CYS A 16 25.66 -7.74 27.93
C CYS A 16 24.40 -7.16 27.33
N PHE A 17 24.24 -5.84 27.40
CA PHE A 17 23.45 -5.10 26.41
C PHE A 17 24.44 -4.24 25.63
N ALA A 18 25.35 -4.88 24.94
CA ALA A 18 25.95 -4.27 23.78
C ALA A 18 24.87 -4.33 22.69
N SER A 19 24.18 -3.22 22.54
CA SER A 19 23.42 -2.82 21.38
C SER A 19 24.24 -3.09 20.13
N CYS A 20 23.88 -4.07 19.35
CA CYS A 20 24.16 -4.04 17.92
C CYS A 20 23.03 -3.25 17.31
N ASP A 21 23.18 -1.95 17.21
CA ASP A 21 22.57 -1.11 16.19
C ASP A 21 23.33 -1.38 14.87
N ASP A 22 23.05 -2.50 14.27
CA ASP A 22 23.24 -2.69 12.84
C ASP A 22 21.86 -2.48 12.23
N ASP A 23 21.49 -1.22 12.03
CA ASP A 23 20.50 -0.81 11.03
C ASP A 23 21.09 -1.13 9.63
N GLU A 24 21.22 -2.41 9.31
CA GLU A 24 21.22 -2.82 7.93
C GLU A 24 19.80 -2.53 7.45
N ASP A 25 19.64 -1.42 6.71
CA ASP A 25 18.51 -1.19 5.82
C ASP A 25 18.43 -2.40 4.88
N THR A 26 17.71 -3.42 5.30
CA THR A 26 17.40 -4.58 4.48
C THR A 26 16.47 -4.07 3.39
N VAL A 27 17.06 -3.62 2.28
CA VAL A 27 16.32 -3.26 1.07
C VAL A 27 15.57 -4.51 0.62
N LEU A 28 14.29 -4.59 0.95
CA LEU A 28 13.44 -5.69 0.53
C LEU A 28 13.40 -5.73 -1.00
N PRO A 29 13.53 -6.91 -1.61
CA PRO A 29 13.52 -7.02 -3.06
C PRO A 29 12.19 -6.52 -3.62
N THR A 30 12.27 -5.59 -4.56
CA THR A 30 11.11 -5.07 -5.27
C THR A 30 10.82 -5.89 -6.52
N LEU A 31 9.53 -6.03 -6.84
CA LEU A 31 9.06 -6.67 -8.07
C LEU A 31 8.92 -5.63 -9.19
N PRO A 32 9.12 -6.03 -10.45
CA PRO A 32 8.78 -5.17 -11.57
C PRO A 32 7.26 -4.90 -11.59
N VAL A 33 6.87 -3.67 -11.90
CA VAL A 33 5.45 -3.31 -12.02
C VAL A 33 4.92 -3.82 -13.36
N THR A 34 4.16 -4.89 -13.28
CA THR A 34 3.52 -5.55 -14.43
C THR A 34 2.05 -5.81 -14.10
N ALA A 35 1.22 -6.01 -15.12
CA ALA A 35 -0.18 -6.38 -14.92
C ALA A 35 -0.32 -7.68 -14.10
N ALA A 36 0.65 -8.60 -14.21
CA ALA A 36 0.67 -9.84 -13.43
C ALA A 36 0.91 -9.57 -11.94
N ASN A 37 1.87 -8.70 -11.62
CA ASN A 37 2.24 -8.38 -10.24
C ASN A 37 1.25 -7.41 -9.58
N LEU A 38 0.54 -6.58 -10.35
CA LEU A 38 -0.56 -5.75 -9.85
C LEU A 38 -1.87 -6.53 -9.66
N ASN A 39 -2.06 -7.65 -10.35
CA ASN A 39 -3.31 -8.41 -10.34
C ASN A 39 -3.77 -8.75 -8.92
N GLY A 40 -5.04 -8.55 -8.61
CA GLY A 40 -5.64 -8.81 -7.30
C GLY A 40 -6.17 -7.54 -6.66
N VAL A 41 -6.41 -7.60 -5.35
CA VAL A 41 -7.04 -6.51 -4.58
C VAL A 41 -6.01 -5.81 -3.71
N TRP A 42 -6.10 -4.48 -3.70
CA TRP A 42 -5.23 -3.60 -2.93
C TRP A 42 -6.08 -2.62 -2.13
N GLN A 43 -5.70 -2.40 -0.89
CA GLN A 43 -6.30 -1.42 0.00
C GLN A 43 -5.37 -0.22 0.15
N LEU A 44 -5.89 0.98 0.01
CA LEU A 44 -5.18 2.20 0.39
C LEU A 44 -5.03 2.22 1.92
N ALA A 45 -3.81 2.08 2.41
CA ALA A 45 -3.49 2.04 3.83
C ALA A 45 -3.15 3.43 4.38
N GLU A 46 -2.39 4.21 3.59
CA GLU A 46 -1.95 5.55 3.99
C GLU A 46 -2.04 6.50 2.79
N TRP A 47 -2.39 7.75 3.07
CA TRP A 47 -2.32 8.86 2.13
C TRP A 47 -1.49 9.98 2.74
N ASN A 48 -0.46 10.42 2.02
CA ASN A 48 0.50 11.43 2.47
C ASN A 48 1.10 11.11 3.85
N GLY A 49 1.44 9.81 4.06
CA GLY A 49 2.04 9.32 5.31
C GLY A 49 1.09 9.25 6.50
N GLN A 50 -0.22 9.40 6.27
CA GLN A 50 -1.23 9.32 7.32
C GLN A 50 -2.22 8.18 7.01
N PRO A 51 -2.67 7.44 8.02
CA PRO A 51 -3.75 6.48 7.85
C PRO A 51 -5.04 7.20 7.43
N LEU A 52 -5.91 6.49 6.72
CA LEU A 52 -7.20 7.03 6.32
C LEU A 52 -8.07 7.36 7.54
N ALA A 53 -8.91 8.38 7.41
CA ALA A 53 -9.88 8.72 8.45
C ALA A 53 -10.88 7.58 8.67
N GLU A 54 -11.39 7.46 9.90
CA GLU A 54 -12.39 6.46 10.26
C GLU A 54 -13.63 6.57 9.35
N GLY A 55 -14.09 5.42 8.86
CA GLY A 55 -15.24 5.34 7.93
C GLY A 55 -14.93 5.68 6.48
N THR A 56 -13.66 5.97 6.15
CA THR A 56 -13.20 6.14 4.77
C THR A 56 -12.40 4.93 4.31
N TYR A 57 -12.47 4.63 3.01
CA TYR A 57 -11.74 3.51 2.41
C TYR A 57 -11.52 3.71 0.91
N CYS A 58 -10.49 3.04 0.39
CA CYS A 58 -10.30 2.85 -1.04
C CYS A 58 -9.71 1.46 -1.27
N TYR A 59 -10.41 0.64 -2.05
CA TYR A 59 -9.95 -0.64 -2.53
C TYR A 59 -9.89 -0.60 -4.05
N ILE A 60 -8.79 -1.08 -4.63
CA ILE A 60 -8.68 -1.22 -6.08
C ILE A 60 -8.37 -2.67 -6.44
N LYS A 61 -9.15 -3.24 -7.35
CA LYS A 61 -9.00 -4.60 -7.85
C LYS A 61 -8.56 -4.54 -9.31
N PHE A 62 -7.37 -5.05 -9.60
CA PHE A 62 -6.83 -5.14 -10.95
C PHE A 62 -7.09 -6.50 -11.59
N ASN A 63 -7.52 -6.49 -12.84
CA ASN A 63 -7.64 -7.67 -13.69
C ASN A 63 -6.55 -7.64 -14.77
N ARG A 64 -5.56 -8.55 -14.65
CA ARG A 64 -4.41 -8.61 -15.55
C ARG A 64 -4.74 -9.05 -16.98
N LYS A 65 -5.85 -9.78 -17.18
CA LYS A 65 -6.21 -10.33 -18.49
C LYS A 65 -6.85 -9.27 -19.38
N GLU A 66 -7.71 -8.46 -18.78
CA GLU A 66 -8.52 -7.46 -19.46
C GLU A 66 -7.89 -6.07 -19.35
N LEU A 67 -6.88 -5.91 -18.48
CA LEU A 67 -6.26 -4.63 -18.11
C LEU A 67 -7.31 -3.63 -17.60
N THR A 68 -8.24 -4.11 -16.77
CA THR A 68 -9.31 -3.33 -16.16
C THR A 68 -9.14 -3.24 -14.65
N PHE A 69 -9.78 -2.24 -14.06
CA PHE A 69 -9.87 -2.11 -12.61
C PHE A 69 -11.30 -1.90 -12.14
N GLU A 70 -11.56 -2.27 -10.90
CA GLU A 70 -12.73 -1.91 -10.12
C GLU A 70 -12.23 -1.20 -8.86
N MET A 71 -12.68 0.03 -8.61
CA MET A 71 -12.27 0.84 -7.44
C MET A 71 -13.49 1.08 -6.56
N TYR A 72 -13.46 0.56 -5.34
CA TYR A 72 -14.47 0.73 -4.31
C TYR A 72 -13.98 1.79 -3.34
N GLN A 73 -14.60 2.95 -3.32
CA GLN A 73 -14.11 4.05 -2.51
C GLN A 73 -15.20 4.86 -1.82
N LYS A 74 -14.82 5.35 -0.64
CA LYS A 74 -15.47 6.38 0.16
C LYS A 74 -14.37 7.21 0.82
N PHE A 75 -13.55 7.85 -0.01
CA PHE A 75 -12.32 8.49 0.43
C PHE A 75 -12.41 10.02 0.30
N ASP A 76 -12.84 10.51 -0.83
CA ASP A 76 -13.00 11.92 -1.17
C ASP A 76 -14.48 12.34 -1.32
N SER A 77 -15.39 11.49 -0.90
CA SER A 77 -16.83 11.60 -1.06
C SER A 77 -17.57 11.15 0.19
N MET A 78 -18.73 11.74 0.45
CA MET A 78 -19.66 11.29 1.50
C MET A 78 -20.37 9.99 1.12
N TYR A 79 -20.32 9.59 -0.15
CA TYR A 79 -21.00 8.41 -0.69
C TYR A 79 -20.00 7.35 -1.07
N ALA A 80 -20.36 6.08 -0.77
CA ALA A 80 -19.68 4.93 -1.29
C ALA A 80 -19.93 4.79 -2.80
N ARG A 81 -18.91 4.47 -3.58
CA ARG A 81 -19.04 4.26 -5.04
C ARG A 81 -18.12 3.17 -5.54
N CYS A 82 -18.54 2.46 -6.58
CA CYS A 82 -17.70 1.60 -7.38
C CYS A 82 -17.43 2.26 -8.73
N ILE A 83 -16.17 2.45 -9.05
CA ILE A 83 -15.74 3.05 -10.31
C ILE A 83 -14.97 1.98 -11.08
N THR A 84 -15.28 1.83 -12.35
CA THR A 84 -14.62 0.87 -13.23
C THR A 84 -13.85 1.59 -14.34
N GLY A 85 -12.91 0.87 -14.94
CA GLY A 85 -12.14 1.41 -16.05
C GLY A 85 -11.01 0.49 -16.48
N SER A 86 -10.14 1.01 -17.31
CA SER A 86 -8.95 0.32 -17.82
C SER A 86 -7.68 1.00 -17.34
N PHE A 87 -6.58 0.25 -17.29
CA PHE A 87 -5.28 0.77 -16.86
C PHE A 87 -4.17 0.41 -17.88
N LYS A 88 -3.11 1.19 -17.83
CA LYS A 88 -1.90 1.01 -18.64
C LYS A 88 -0.69 1.16 -17.75
N ILE A 89 0.36 0.39 -18.04
CA ILE A 89 1.66 0.49 -17.38
C ILE A 89 2.69 0.83 -18.43
N LYS A 90 3.47 1.89 -18.20
CA LYS A 90 4.58 2.31 -19.03
C LYS A 90 5.86 2.27 -18.21
N ASN A 91 6.92 1.67 -18.75
CA ASN A 91 8.25 1.81 -18.17
C ASN A 91 8.92 3.05 -18.80
N ASP A 92 9.03 4.11 -18.00
CA ASP A 92 9.67 5.35 -18.39
C ASP A 92 11.16 5.30 -18.01
N PRO A 93 12.10 5.68 -18.92
CA PRO A 93 13.52 5.55 -18.66
C PRO A 93 14.05 6.46 -17.53
N TYR A 94 13.30 7.48 -17.13
CA TYR A 94 13.67 8.44 -16.08
C TYR A 94 12.85 8.30 -14.81
N LEU A 95 11.56 7.97 -14.95
CA LEU A 95 10.62 7.90 -13.84
C LEU A 95 10.37 6.47 -13.34
N GLY A 96 10.80 5.45 -14.10
CA GLY A 96 10.48 4.07 -13.81
C GLY A 96 9.07 3.69 -14.26
N TYR A 97 8.35 2.93 -13.47
CA TYR A 97 7.02 2.44 -13.85
C TYR A 97 5.94 3.49 -13.60
N VAL A 98 5.26 3.88 -14.65
CA VAL A 98 4.13 4.81 -14.62
C VAL A 98 2.84 4.05 -14.90
N LEU A 99 1.88 4.16 -13.98
CA LEU A 99 0.54 3.61 -14.06
C LEU A 99 -0.43 4.74 -14.41
N SER A 100 -1.25 4.54 -15.42
CA SER A 100 -2.34 5.44 -15.82
C SER A 100 -3.63 4.67 -16.02
N GLY A 101 -4.77 5.34 -15.96
CA GLY A 101 -6.06 4.72 -16.13
C GLY A 101 -7.08 5.61 -16.79
N ASP A 102 -8.07 4.96 -17.42
CA ASP A 102 -9.23 5.59 -18.04
C ASP A 102 -10.49 5.05 -17.35
N TYR A 103 -11.41 5.94 -16.96
CA TYR A 103 -12.71 5.55 -16.39
C TYR A 103 -13.70 5.14 -17.50
N ASP A 104 -14.54 4.13 -17.23
CA ASP A 104 -15.58 3.72 -18.18
C ASP A 104 -16.68 4.78 -18.33
N PHE A 105 -16.94 5.51 -17.23
CA PHE A 105 -17.99 6.55 -17.19
C PHE A 105 -17.42 7.84 -16.64
N GLY A 106 -17.83 8.97 -17.20
CA GLY A 106 -17.45 10.28 -16.72
C GLY A 106 -16.31 10.93 -17.49
N ASN A 107 -15.25 11.35 -16.82
CA ASN A 107 -14.25 12.25 -17.35
C ASN A 107 -13.07 11.61 -18.10
N GLY A 108 -13.14 10.32 -18.45
CA GLY A 108 -12.08 9.63 -19.20
C GLY A 108 -10.89 9.28 -18.33
N GLU A 109 -9.78 10.00 -18.45
CA GLU A 109 -8.52 9.68 -17.77
C GLU A 109 -8.57 9.92 -16.25
N TRP A 110 -7.73 9.21 -15.51
CA TRP A 110 -7.45 9.52 -14.11
C TRP A 110 -6.93 10.95 -13.96
N ASN A 111 -7.14 11.55 -12.79
CA ASN A 111 -6.66 12.92 -12.54
C ASN A 111 -5.14 13.02 -12.63
N HIS A 112 -4.42 11.95 -12.26
CA HIS A 112 -2.97 11.85 -12.28
C HIS A 112 -2.54 10.53 -12.92
N ASP A 113 -1.39 10.54 -13.59
CA ASP A 113 -0.56 9.36 -13.78
C ASP A 113 0.23 9.13 -12.48
N TYR A 114 0.50 7.88 -12.11
CA TYR A 114 1.21 7.55 -10.89
C TYR A 114 2.51 6.82 -11.15
N ILE A 115 3.60 7.29 -10.54
CA ILE A 115 4.86 6.55 -10.46
C ILE A 115 4.68 5.48 -9.37
N VAL A 116 4.85 4.21 -9.75
CA VAL A 116 4.70 3.07 -8.83
C VAL A 116 6.08 2.59 -8.41
N THR A 117 6.33 2.63 -7.10
CA THR A 117 7.56 2.15 -6.46
C THR A 117 7.26 1.13 -5.37
N ASP A 118 8.30 0.52 -4.84
CA ASP A 118 8.25 -0.37 -3.67
C ASP A 118 7.19 -1.48 -3.76
N LEU A 119 6.95 -1.98 -4.99
CA LEU A 119 6.11 -3.15 -5.17
C LEU A 119 6.85 -4.38 -4.64
N GLN A 120 6.40 -4.92 -3.52
CA GLN A 120 7.05 -6.01 -2.80
C GLN A 120 6.25 -7.30 -2.87
N GLU A 121 6.94 -8.44 -2.77
CA GLU A 121 6.28 -9.75 -2.64
C GLU A 121 5.41 -9.86 -1.39
N SER A 122 5.77 -9.15 -0.32
CA SER A 122 4.97 -9.02 0.90
C SER A 122 3.61 -8.37 0.69
N GLY A 123 3.40 -7.74 -0.47
CA GLY A 123 2.13 -7.13 -0.85
C GLY A 123 2.01 -5.67 -0.41
N SER A 124 3.04 -4.87 -0.63
CA SER A 124 2.96 -3.41 -0.51
C SER A 124 3.39 -2.73 -1.81
N MET A 125 2.93 -1.52 -2.05
CA MET A 125 3.40 -0.63 -3.11
C MET A 125 3.10 0.82 -2.76
N VAL A 126 3.87 1.72 -3.36
CA VAL A 126 3.70 3.17 -3.21
C VAL A 126 3.38 3.77 -4.58
N TRP A 127 2.40 4.67 -4.62
CA TRP A 127 2.06 5.49 -5.78
C TRP A 127 2.36 6.94 -5.44
N THR A 128 3.08 7.61 -6.31
CA THR A 128 3.31 9.06 -6.23
C THR A 128 2.75 9.70 -7.50
N ALA A 129 1.91 10.72 -7.36
CA ALA A 129 1.39 11.42 -8.52
C ALA A 129 2.55 12.05 -9.31
N LYS A 130 2.54 11.87 -10.63
CA LYS A 130 3.64 12.29 -11.50
C LYS A 130 3.81 13.81 -11.56
N ASP A 131 2.77 14.55 -11.34
CA ASP A 131 2.67 16.01 -11.40
C ASP A 131 2.57 16.67 -10.01
N ASP A 132 2.50 15.86 -8.93
CA ASP A 132 2.51 16.31 -7.53
C ASP A 132 3.24 15.29 -6.65
N ASP A 133 4.49 15.55 -6.34
CA ASP A 133 5.33 14.67 -5.51
C ASP A 133 4.90 14.61 -4.03
N SER A 134 4.00 15.48 -3.61
CA SER A 134 3.38 15.45 -2.28
C SER A 134 2.15 14.54 -2.20
N ASP A 135 1.55 14.15 -3.33
CA ASP A 135 0.45 13.19 -3.37
C ASP A 135 1.00 11.77 -3.43
N VAL A 136 1.11 11.17 -2.25
CA VAL A 136 1.69 9.84 -2.05
C VAL A 136 0.67 8.90 -1.42
N SER A 137 0.41 7.79 -2.07
CA SER A 137 -0.52 6.74 -1.64
C SER A 137 0.22 5.43 -1.40
N LYS A 138 0.04 4.82 -0.23
CA LYS A 138 0.57 3.50 0.09
C LYS A 138 -0.54 2.47 0.08
N TYR A 139 -0.37 1.47 -0.74
CA TYR A 139 -1.31 0.35 -0.87
C TYR A 139 -0.76 -0.91 -0.25
N VAL A 140 -1.65 -1.70 0.34
CA VAL A 140 -1.35 -3.05 0.83
C VAL A 140 -2.27 -4.06 0.14
N ARG A 141 -1.73 -5.23 -0.16
CA ARG A 141 -2.48 -6.31 -0.80
C ARG A 141 -3.46 -6.93 0.20
N CYS A 142 -4.65 -7.25 -0.25
CA CYS A 142 -5.65 -7.98 0.52
C CYS A 142 -6.28 -9.09 -0.32
N ASP A 143 -6.91 -10.06 0.33
CA ASP A 143 -7.47 -11.23 -0.34
C ASP A 143 -8.70 -10.87 -1.19
N LYS A 144 -9.56 -9.98 -0.66
CA LYS A 144 -10.79 -9.52 -1.32
C LYS A 144 -11.20 -8.15 -0.82
N VAL A 145 -12.07 -7.48 -1.56
CA VAL A 145 -12.86 -6.35 -1.05
C VAL A 145 -13.82 -6.90 0.00
N PRO A 146 -13.93 -6.28 1.21
CA PRO A 146 -14.88 -6.70 2.24
C PRO A 146 -16.33 -6.73 1.73
N ASP A 147 -17.09 -7.76 2.15
CA ASP A 147 -18.44 -7.99 1.65
C ASP A 147 -19.41 -6.86 2.04
N GLU A 148 -19.18 -6.22 3.18
CA GLU A 148 -19.91 -5.03 3.65
C GLU A 148 -19.71 -3.81 2.73
N ILE A 149 -18.51 -3.61 2.19
CA ILE A 149 -18.21 -2.52 1.25
C ILE A 149 -18.90 -2.78 -0.10
N ILE A 150 -18.86 -4.03 -0.57
CA ILE A 150 -19.58 -4.40 -1.79
C ILE A 150 -21.09 -4.21 -1.63
N ALA A 151 -21.62 -4.50 -0.44
CA ALA A 151 -23.05 -4.33 -0.15
C ALA A 151 -23.43 -2.85 -0.03
N GLU A 152 -22.59 -2.01 0.59
CA GLU A 152 -22.79 -0.55 0.72
C GLU A 152 -22.92 0.11 -0.66
N VAL A 153 -22.00 -0.23 -1.57
CA VAL A 153 -22.01 0.32 -2.95
C VAL A 153 -23.24 -0.07 -3.75
N LYS A 154 -23.83 -1.24 -3.52
CA LYS A 154 -25.03 -1.71 -4.25
C LYS A 154 -26.33 -1.06 -3.79
N VAL A 155 -26.33 -0.43 -2.62
CA VAL A 155 -27.51 0.23 -2.06
C VAL A 155 -27.70 1.64 -2.62
N ASP A 156 -26.60 2.27 -3.05
CA ASP A 156 -26.59 3.65 -3.55
C ASP A 156 -26.74 3.76 -5.07
N GLU A 157 -26.99 2.63 -5.80
CA GLU A 157 -27.41 2.59 -7.20
C GLU A 157 -28.94 2.79 -7.32
#